data_2939b8a9efb13d51beedf16fbfaec6b4
#
_entry.id   2939b8a9efb13d51beedf16fbfaec6b4
#
_cell.length_a   1.000
_cell.length_b   1.000
_cell.length_c   1.000
_cell.angle_alpha   90.00
_cell.angle_beta   90.00
_cell.angle_gamma   90.00
#
_symmetry.space_group_name_H-M   'P 1'
#
loop_
_entity.id
_entity.type
_entity.pdbx_description
1 polymer ?
#
loop_
_entity_poly.entity_id
_entity_poly.type
_entity_poly.pdbx_seq_one_letter_code
_entity_poly.pdbx_strand_id
1 'polypeptide(L)'
;MKHLHSIIAALLLVALPSVAHAQCRSFAKNKCMPAMAPYKFNETFNAAQLAPGEDAQVDLTFYSGQEYRLLVCSHPILGQVNWQLSDASGKALFESTANDPKDHFDFKVATTQKLTVHIDVPSADKGGNNMLTVGCVSILLGYK
;
A
#
# COMPACT_ATOMS: atom_id res chain seq x y z
N MET A 1 21.18 -26.48 39.47
CA MET A 1 19.94 -26.71 38.74
C MET A 1 18.95 -25.53 38.70
N LYS A 2 19.01 -24.59 39.68
CA LYS A 2 18.11 -23.43 39.72
C LYS A 2 18.39 -22.36 38.62
N HIS A 3 19.62 -22.28 38.12
CA HIS A 3 20.01 -21.26 37.12
C HIS A 3 19.71 -21.66 35.68
N LEU A 4 19.51 -22.95 35.39
CA LEU A 4 19.20 -23.47 34.06
C LEU A 4 17.76 -23.11 33.63
N HIS A 5 16.82 -23.10 34.56
CA HIS A 5 15.42 -22.74 34.31
C HIS A 5 15.23 -21.25 34.06
N SER A 6 16.06 -20.38 34.65
CA SER A 6 16.04 -18.92 34.42
C SER A 6 16.50 -18.54 33.01
N ILE A 7 17.46 -19.26 32.44
CA ILE A 7 17.99 -18.98 31.10
C ILE A 7 16.98 -19.40 30.02
N ILE A 8 16.25 -20.49 30.23
CA ILE A 8 15.22 -20.96 29.30
C ILE A 8 14.02 -20.00 29.26
N ALA A 9 13.64 -19.41 30.39
CA ALA A 9 12.56 -18.44 30.45
C ALA A 9 12.92 -17.11 29.76
N ALA A 10 14.20 -16.70 29.78
CA ALA A 10 14.66 -15.47 29.12
C ALA A 10 14.76 -15.61 27.59
N LEU A 11 14.95 -16.83 27.06
CA LEU A 11 15.07 -17.08 25.62
C LEU A 11 13.72 -17.11 24.89
N LEU A 12 12.60 -17.29 25.61
CA LEU A 12 11.26 -17.34 25.01
C LEU A 12 10.62 -15.98 24.73
N LEU A 13 11.26 -14.86 25.19
CA LEU A 13 10.68 -13.51 25.05
C LEU A 13 11.12 -12.76 23.78
N VAL A 14 11.94 -13.36 22.90
CA VAL A 14 12.56 -12.66 21.76
C VAL A 14 11.91 -12.94 20.42
N ALA A 15 10.83 -13.73 20.34
CA ALA A 15 10.19 -14.10 19.09
C ALA A 15 8.77 -13.52 18.97
N LEU A 16 8.63 -12.20 18.85
CA LEU A 16 7.44 -11.57 18.31
C LEU A 16 7.70 -11.21 16.84
N PRO A 17 7.33 -12.05 15.88
CA PRO A 17 7.45 -11.69 14.47
C PRO A 17 6.37 -10.67 14.10
N SER A 18 6.73 -9.75 13.24
CA SER A 18 5.89 -8.77 12.57
C SER A 18 4.84 -9.45 11.69
N VAL A 19 3.76 -9.92 12.28
CA VAL A 19 2.66 -10.63 11.59
C VAL A 19 1.86 -9.69 10.67
N ALA A 20 1.87 -8.39 10.96
CA ALA A 20 1.11 -7.38 10.23
C ALA A 20 1.48 -7.27 8.74
N HIS A 21 2.76 -7.31 8.40
CA HIS A 21 3.22 -7.22 7.02
C HIS A 21 2.85 -8.44 6.16
N ALA A 22 2.80 -9.63 6.76
CA ALA A 22 2.43 -10.85 6.06
C ALA A 22 0.97 -10.86 5.59
N GLN A 23 0.07 -10.27 6.36
CA GLN A 23 -1.36 -10.19 6.04
C GLN A 23 -1.63 -9.30 4.83
N CYS A 24 -1.01 -8.13 4.76
CA CYS A 24 -1.19 -7.21 3.63
C CYS A 24 -0.56 -7.76 2.35
N ARG A 25 0.53 -8.52 2.45
CA ARG A 25 1.12 -9.20 1.31
C ARG A 25 0.19 -10.27 0.73
N SER A 26 -0.44 -11.07 1.57
CA SER A 26 -1.42 -12.07 1.15
C SER A 26 -2.67 -11.42 0.53
N PHE A 27 -3.16 -10.34 1.12
CA PHE A 27 -4.25 -9.53 0.57
C PHE A 27 -3.92 -9.02 -0.83
N ALA A 28 -2.77 -8.37 -1.02
CA ALA A 28 -2.34 -7.85 -2.31
C ALA A 28 -2.26 -8.95 -3.38
N LYS A 29 -1.67 -10.09 -3.03
CA LYS A 29 -1.52 -11.22 -3.95
C LYS A 29 -2.88 -11.80 -4.39
N ASN A 30 -3.80 -11.97 -3.46
CA ASN A 30 -5.05 -12.67 -3.73
C ASN A 30 -6.16 -11.76 -4.29
N LYS A 31 -6.15 -10.47 -3.94
CA LYS A 31 -7.22 -9.53 -4.28
C LYS A 31 -6.83 -8.48 -5.32
N CYS A 32 -5.56 -8.03 -5.30
CA CYS A 32 -5.14 -6.91 -6.12
C CYS A 32 -4.43 -7.35 -7.41
N MET A 33 -3.56 -8.36 -7.35
CA MET A 33 -2.80 -8.83 -8.51
C MET A 33 -3.62 -9.20 -9.74
N PRO A 34 -4.83 -9.80 -9.65
CA PRO A 34 -5.63 -10.08 -10.84
C PRO A 34 -5.96 -8.85 -11.69
N ALA A 35 -6.06 -7.66 -11.08
CA ALA A 35 -6.32 -6.41 -11.79
C ALA A 35 -5.10 -5.86 -12.55
N MET A 36 -3.93 -6.46 -12.38
CA MET A 36 -2.72 -6.04 -13.08
C MET A 36 -2.65 -6.53 -14.53
N ALA A 37 -3.42 -7.55 -14.92
CA ALA A 37 -3.43 -8.03 -16.30
C ALA A 37 -3.82 -6.92 -17.30
N PRO A 38 -3.17 -6.81 -18.47
CA PRO A 38 -2.13 -7.67 -19.05
C PRO A 38 -0.69 -7.21 -18.74
N TYR A 39 -0.49 -6.34 -17.77
CA TYR A 39 0.84 -5.83 -17.40
C TYR A 39 1.65 -6.90 -16.68
N LYS A 40 2.95 -6.94 -16.98
CA LYS A 40 3.90 -7.76 -16.21
C LYS A 40 4.09 -7.13 -14.86
N PHE A 41 4.01 -7.94 -13.84
CA PHE A 41 4.14 -7.50 -12.46
C PHE A 41 5.42 -8.08 -11.86
N ASN A 42 6.20 -7.20 -11.27
CA ASN A 42 7.33 -7.58 -10.42
C ASN A 42 6.76 -7.87 -9.02
N GLU A 43 7.05 -9.02 -8.42
CA GLU A 43 6.51 -9.44 -7.11
C GLU A 43 6.84 -8.47 -5.95
N THR A 44 7.54 -7.39 -6.23
CA THR A 44 7.81 -6.31 -5.29
C THR A 44 6.64 -5.33 -5.30
N PHE A 45 5.92 -5.25 -4.22
CA PHE A 45 4.87 -4.25 -4.02
C PHE A 45 4.98 -3.64 -2.62
N ASN A 46 4.51 -2.39 -2.53
CA ASN A 46 4.43 -1.67 -1.28
C ASN A 46 3.05 -1.94 -0.65
N ALA A 47 3.04 -2.32 0.61
CA ALA A 47 1.81 -2.55 1.35
C ALA A 47 1.97 -2.09 2.80
N ALA A 48 0.92 -1.46 3.32
CA ALA A 48 0.84 -0.99 4.69
C ALA A 48 -0.55 -1.26 5.28
N GLN A 49 -0.61 -1.34 6.60
CA GLN A 49 -1.88 -1.24 7.33
C GLN A 49 -2.10 0.22 7.67
N LEU A 50 -3.28 0.73 7.33
CA LEU A 50 -3.70 2.10 7.62
C LEU A 50 -5.05 2.09 8.33
N ALA A 51 -5.25 3.09 9.16
CA ALA A 51 -6.53 3.40 9.79
C ALA A 51 -7.17 4.62 9.13
N PRO A 52 -8.48 4.84 9.29
CA PRO A 52 -9.14 6.07 8.89
C PRO A 52 -8.45 7.31 9.48
N GLY A 53 -8.16 8.30 8.63
CA GLY A 53 -7.42 9.51 8.97
C GLY A 53 -5.91 9.39 8.86
N GLU A 54 -5.38 8.24 8.46
CA GLU A 54 -3.95 8.06 8.18
C GLU A 54 -3.65 8.22 6.71
N ASP A 55 -2.42 8.59 6.41
CA ASP A 55 -1.87 8.69 5.06
C ASP A 55 -0.57 7.89 4.93
N ALA A 56 -0.18 7.61 3.70
CA ALA A 56 1.07 6.97 3.36
C ALA A 56 1.62 7.51 2.05
N GLN A 57 2.94 7.52 1.93
CA GLN A 57 3.63 8.00 0.75
C GLN A 57 4.75 7.05 0.35
N VAL A 58 4.93 6.85 -0.96
CA VAL A 58 6.05 6.09 -1.51
C VAL A 58 6.57 6.74 -2.78
N ASP A 59 7.89 6.76 -2.91
CA ASP A 59 8.58 7.19 -4.11
C ASP A 59 8.91 5.98 -4.99
N LEU A 60 8.52 6.04 -6.25
CA LEU A 60 8.75 5.01 -7.24
C LEU A 60 9.53 5.57 -8.43
N THR A 61 10.46 4.78 -8.97
CA THR A 61 11.21 5.17 -10.19
C THR A 61 10.56 4.55 -11.41
N PHE A 62 10.30 5.39 -12.41
CA PHE A 62 9.71 5.02 -13.69
C PHE A 62 10.74 5.24 -14.81
N TYR A 63 11.02 4.20 -15.56
CA TYR A 63 12.02 4.23 -16.63
C TYR A 63 11.39 4.66 -17.96
N SER A 64 12.14 5.48 -18.72
CA SER A 64 11.70 6.00 -20.00
C SER A 64 11.33 4.91 -21.00
N GLY A 65 10.33 5.18 -21.82
CA GLY A 65 9.89 4.31 -22.92
C GLY A 65 9.00 3.15 -22.52
N GLN A 66 8.78 2.91 -21.24
CA GLN A 66 7.88 1.87 -20.74
C GLN A 66 6.46 2.42 -20.50
N GLU A 67 5.50 1.55 -20.68
CA GLU A 67 4.11 1.77 -20.31
C GLU A 67 3.84 1.09 -18.97
N TYR A 68 3.22 1.81 -18.06
CA TYR A 68 3.00 1.38 -16.68
C TYR A 68 1.52 1.33 -16.34
N ARG A 69 1.16 0.39 -15.48
CA ARG A 69 -0.05 0.43 -14.66
C ARG A 69 0.35 0.60 -13.21
N LEU A 70 -0.11 1.68 -12.60
CA LEU A 70 -0.07 1.89 -11.17
C LEU A 70 -1.44 1.57 -10.61
N LEU A 71 -1.52 0.62 -9.69
CA LEU A 71 -2.77 0.19 -9.04
C LEU A 71 -2.66 0.42 -7.54
N VAL A 72 -3.64 1.11 -6.98
CA VAL A 72 -3.84 1.27 -5.55
C VAL A 72 -5.05 0.44 -5.13
N CYS A 73 -4.82 -0.53 -4.27
CA CYS A 73 -5.80 -1.51 -3.87
C CYS A 73 -5.92 -1.50 -2.35
N SER A 74 -7.10 -1.22 -1.83
CA SER A 74 -7.39 -1.13 -0.40
C SER A 74 -8.36 -2.20 0.06
N HIS A 75 -8.23 -2.60 1.33
CA HIS A 75 -9.19 -3.51 1.95
C HIS A 75 -10.55 -2.79 2.09
N PRO A 76 -11.68 -3.44 1.74
CA PRO A 76 -13.01 -2.82 1.75
C PRO A 76 -13.42 -2.18 3.09
N ILE A 77 -12.84 -2.63 4.20
CA ILE A 77 -13.11 -2.08 5.54
C ILE A 77 -12.72 -0.59 5.67
N LEU A 78 -11.79 -0.12 4.84
CA LEU A 78 -11.35 1.29 4.83
C LEU A 78 -12.28 2.19 4.01
N GLY A 79 -13.22 1.60 3.26
CA GLY A 79 -14.01 2.33 2.29
C GLY A 79 -13.18 2.83 1.11
N GLN A 80 -13.60 3.92 0.51
CA GLN A 80 -12.88 4.56 -0.60
C GLN A 80 -11.66 5.30 -0.07
N VAL A 81 -10.49 4.93 -0.53
CA VAL A 81 -9.25 5.68 -0.27
C VAL A 81 -8.99 6.67 -1.42
N ASN A 82 -8.46 7.84 -1.09
CA ASN A 82 -7.98 8.81 -2.06
C ASN A 82 -6.51 8.51 -2.37
N TRP A 83 -6.08 8.78 -3.59
CA TRP A 83 -4.66 8.68 -3.91
C TRP A 83 -4.27 9.61 -5.06
N GLN A 84 -3.02 10.01 -5.07
CA GLN A 84 -2.45 10.95 -6.02
C GLN A 84 -1.09 10.46 -6.50
N LEU A 85 -0.80 10.66 -7.78
CA LEU A 85 0.54 10.53 -8.35
C LEU A 85 1.07 11.92 -8.66
N SER A 86 2.24 12.27 -8.12
CA SER A 86 2.86 13.59 -8.33
C SER A 86 4.30 13.47 -8.81
N ASP A 87 4.77 14.50 -9.50
CA ASP A 87 6.16 14.66 -9.90
C ASP A 87 7.04 15.20 -8.76
N ALA A 88 8.35 15.34 -9.03
CA ALA A 88 9.31 15.83 -8.06
C ALA A 88 9.07 17.29 -7.62
N SER A 89 8.28 18.07 -8.37
CA SER A 89 7.87 19.42 -7.98
C SER A 89 6.61 19.45 -7.11
N GLY A 90 5.99 18.27 -6.88
CA GLY A 90 4.72 18.14 -6.16
C GLY A 90 3.49 18.39 -7.04
N LYS A 91 3.66 18.55 -8.36
CA LYS A 91 2.53 18.71 -9.28
C LYS A 91 1.82 17.37 -9.45
N ALA A 92 0.50 17.38 -9.25
CA ALA A 92 -0.34 16.21 -9.50
C ALA A 92 -0.38 15.87 -10.99
N LEU A 93 -0.08 14.61 -11.30
CA LEU A 93 -0.20 14.01 -12.63
C LEU A 93 -1.49 13.22 -12.76
N PHE A 94 -1.98 12.70 -11.65
CA PHE A 94 -3.20 11.92 -11.54
C PHE A 94 -3.76 11.99 -10.13
N GLU A 95 -5.09 11.99 -10.01
CA GLU A 95 -5.79 11.95 -8.74
C GLU A 95 -6.99 11.00 -8.81
N SER A 96 -7.22 10.27 -7.74
CA SER A 96 -8.43 9.49 -7.49
C SER A 96 -9.04 9.94 -6.18
N THR A 97 -10.27 10.38 -6.23
CA THR A 97 -10.99 10.93 -5.07
C THR A 97 -12.32 10.20 -4.87
N ALA A 98 -12.99 10.46 -3.76
CA ALA A 98 -14.32 9.91 -3.49
C ALA A 98 -15.36 10.29 -4.56
N ASN A 99 -15.18 11.43 -5.27
CA ASN A 99 -16.09 11.89 -6.32
C ASN A 99 -15.77 11.29 -7.70
N ASP A 100 -14.52 10.86 -7.92
CA ASP A 100 -14.06 10.20 -9.14
C ASP A 100 -13.10 9.06 -8.76
N PRO A 101 -13.64 7.96 -8.22
CA PRO A 101 -12.83 6.87 -7.71
C PRO A 101 -12.23 6.05 -8.87
N LYS A 102 -10.92 5.87 -8.81
CA LYS A 102 -10.16 5.01 -9.72
C LYS A 102 -9.16 4.18 -8.92
N ASP A 103 -9.10 2.90 -9.22
CA ASP A 103 -8.16 1.99 -8.59
C ASP A 103 -6.80 1.94 -9.30
N HIS A 104 -6.73 2.31 -10.58
CA HIS A 104 -5.49 2.31 -11.35
C HIS A 104 -5.36 3.50 -12.29
N PHE A 105 -4.12 3.72 -12.73
CA PHE A 105 -3.74 4.68 -13.76
C PHE A 105 -2.71 4.07 -14.70
N ASP A 106 -3.05 4.04 -15.99
CA ASP A 106 -2.17 3.56 -17.06
C ASP A 106 -1.51 4.77 -17.73
N PHE A 107 -0.18 4.76 -17.84
CA PHE A 107 0.55 5.88 -18.42
C PHE A 107 1.92 5.44 -18.99
N LYS A 108 2.51 6.31 -19.80
CA LYS A 108 3.83 6.14 -20.37
C LYS A 108 4.71 7.31 -19.97
N VAL A 109 5.95 7.05 -19.60
CA VAL A 109 6.92 8.10 -19.27
C VAL A 109 7.92 8.30 -20.43
N ALA A 110 8.12 9.55 -20.82
CA ALA A 110 9.07 9.91 -21.87
C ALA A 110 10.52 9.92 -21.36
N THR A 111 10.72 10.27 -20.11
CA THR A 111 12.03 10.35 -19.44
C THR A 111 11.99 9.59 -18.12
N THR A 112 13.13 8.94 -17.77
CA THR A 112 13.26 8.30 -16.47
C THR A 112 13.12 9.32 -15.36
N GLN A 113 12.20 9.09 -14.43
CA GLN A 113 11.90 10.01 -13.34
C GLN A 113 11.38 9.30 -12.11
N LYS A 114 11.51 9.97 -10.98
CA LYS A 114 10.91 9.56 -9.72
C LYS A 114 9.57 10.27 -9.55
N LEU A 115 8.54 9.50 -9.27
CA LEU A 115 7.20 10.01 -8.96
C LEU A 115 6.80 9.53 -7.57
N THR A 116 6.00 10.34 -6.90
CA THR A 116 5.51 10.05 -5.56
C THR A 116 4.05 9.64 -5.63
N VAL A 117 3.73 8.50 -5.02
CA VAL A 117 2.35 8.06 -4.77
C VAL A 117 2.00 8.43 -3.34
N HIS A 118 0.98 9.24 -3.17
CA HIS A 118 0.41 9.61 -1.88
C HIS A 118 -0.97 8.98 -1.76
N ILE A 119 -1.25 8.33 -0.61
CA ILE A 119 -2.53 7.71 -0.29
C ILE A 119 -3.07 8.39 0.97
N ASP A 120 -4.33 8.73 0.96
CA ASP A 120 -5.06 9.29 2.08
C ASP A 120 -6.29 8.42 2.37
N VAL A 121 -6.40 7.94 3.61
CA VAL A 121 -7.57 7.21 4.08
C VAL A 121 -8.49 8.21 4.78
N PRO A 122 -9.66 8.51 4.20
CA PRO A 122 -10.57 9.48 4.79
C PRO A 122 -10.92 9.14 6.24
N SER A 123 -11.02 10.16 7.09
CA SER A 123 -11.46 9.97 8.46
C SER A 123 -12.86 9.36 8.48
N ALA A 124 -13.06 8.33 9.30
CA ALA A 124 -14.41 7.81 9.54
C ALA A 124 -15.21 8.88 10.28
N ASP A 125 -16.50 9.03 9.91
CA ASP A 125 -17.42 9.85 10.69
C ASP A 125 -17.43 9.37 12.14
N LYS A 126 -17.32 10.31 13.09
CA LYS A 126 -17.21 10.04 14.53
C LYS A 126 -18.49 9.49 15.16
N GLY A 127 -19.27 8.74 14.41
CA GLY A 127 -20.55 8.15 14.80
C GLY A 127 -20.43 6.66 15.12
N GLY A 128 -19.96 6.33 16.31
CA GLY A 128 -20.20 5.02 16.92
C GLY A 128 -19.06 4.01 16.84
N ASN A 129 -18.69 3.52 18.01
CA ASN A 129 -17.74 2.45 18.33
C ASN A 129 -16.27 2.72 18.01
N ASN A 130 -15.51 3.05 19.06
CA ASN A 130 -14.05 3.20 19.11
C ASN A 130 -13.28 1.90 18.80
N MET A 131 -13.71 1.11 17.83
CA MET A 131 -12.91 0.01 17.33
C MET A 131 -11.95 0.58 16.30
N LEU A 132 -10.63 0.50 16.57
CA LEU A 132 -9.58 0.84 15.62
C LEU A 132 -9.75 -0.06 14.38
N THR A 133 -10.39 0.50 13.36
CA THR A 133 -10.52 -0.17 12.06
C THR A 133 -9.20 0.01 11.34
N VAL A 134 -8.51 -1.07 11.05
CA VAL A 134 -7.25 -1.08 10.32
C VAL A 134 -7.42 -1.97 9.10
N GLY A 135 -6.98 -1.49 7.94
CA GLY A 135 -7.05 -2.26 6.69
C GLY A 135 -5.75 -2.19 5.90
N CYS A 136 -5.55 -3.14 5.01
CA CYS A 136 -4.42 -3.15 4.11
C CYS A 136 -4.64 -2.19 2.93
N VAL A 137 -3.62 -1.42 2.60
CA VAL A 137 -3.51 -0.68 1.35
C VAL A 137 -2.24 -1.15 0.65
N SER A 138 -2.35 -1.43 -0.64
CA SER A 138 -1.25 -1.97 -1.45
C SER A 138 -1.09 -1.17 -2.72
N ILE A 139 0.14 -0.85 -3.08
CA ILE A 139 0.54 -0.18 -4.31
C ILE A 139 1.27 -1.20 -5.18
N LEU A 140 0.72 -1.49 -6.34
CA LEU A 140 1.29 -2.41 -7.31
C LEU A 140 1.70 -1.65 -8.57
N LEU A 141 2.87 -1.97 -9.10
CA LEU A 141 3.39 -1.39 -10.32
C LEU A 141 3.63 -2.47 -11.36
N GLY A 142 2.91 -2.43 -12.46
CA GLY A 142 3.11 -3.27 -13.63
C GLY A 142 3.66 -2.48 -14.80
N TYR A 143 4.25 -3.19 -15.77
CA TYR A 143 4.81 -2.61 -16.98
C TYR A 143 4.59 -3.52 -18.20
N LYS A 144 4.67 -2.97 -19.40
CA LYS A 144 4.67 -3.68 -20.69
C LYS A 144 5.44 -2.91 -21.77
#